data_7e953d2603044537911632c9da20acc3
#
_entry.id   7e953d2603044537911632c9da20acc3
#
_cell.length_a   1.000
_cell.length_b   1.000
_cell.length_c   1.000
_cell.angle_alpha   90.00
_cell.angle_beta   90.00
_cell.angle_gamma   90.00
#
_symmetry.space_group_name_H-M   'P 1'
#
loop_
_entity.id
_entity.type
_entity.pdbx_description
1 polymer ?
#
loop_
_entity_poly.entity_id
_entity_poly.type
_entity_poly.pdbx_seq_one_letter_code
_entity_poly.pdbx_strand_id
1 'polypeptide(L)'
;MVEWTVDLVADRFQEAARTAHRLPPVRVQGYFNCWPAIQRMPWETLGAEPPIVRFPPEPVAIDRMLETMQWVLWLEVEQRHLVWMRAERYRWKEICCRFGCDRTTAWRRWQAALTIVVSQLNGVAKPGRHERVSGIR
;
A
#
# COMPACT_ATOMS: atom_id res chain seq x y z
N MET A 1 14.77 -12.98 -17.46
CA MET A 1 14.33 -11.66 -17.02
C MET A 1 12.84 -11.59 -17.11
N VAL A 2 12.19 -11.30 -16.02
CA VAL A 2 10.74 -11.09 -16.02
C VAL A 2 10.49 -9.65 -16.41
N GLU A 3 9.80 -9.44 -17.51
CA GLU A 3 9.34 -8.11 -17.92
C GLU A 3 8.12 -7.73 -17.07
N TRP A 4 8.19 -6.57 -16.43
CA TRP A 4 7.09 -6.06 -15.64
C TRP A 4 6.00 -5.49 -16.54
N THR A 5 4.78 -5.87 -16.26
CA THR A 5 3.59 -5.35 -16.93
C THR A 5 2.72 -4.59 -15.95
N VAL A 6 1.79 -3.78 -16.48
CA VAL A 6 0.83 -3.02 -15.65
C VAL A 6 0.02 -3.96 -14.77
N ASP A 7 -0.39 -5.10 -15.29
CA ASP A 7 -1.17 -6.09 -14.54
C ASP A 7 -0.37 -6.70 -13.38
N LEU A 8 0.90 -7.05 -13.63
CA LEU A 8 1.78 -7.59 -12.58
C LEU A 8 2.02 -6.57 -11.47
N VAL A 9 2.20 -5.30 -11.82
CA VAL A 9 2.37 -4.23 -10.84
C VAL A 9 1.09 -4.03 -10.03
N ALA A 10 -0.07 -4.04 -10.69
CA ALA A 10 -1.36 -3.96 -10.00
C ALA A 10 -1.58 -5.12 -9.03
N ASP A 11 -1.24 -6.35 -9.43
CA ASP A 11 -1.33 -7.53 -8.57
C ASP A 11 -0.40 -7.43 -7.36
N ARG A 12 0.81 -6.91 -7.55
CA ARG A 12 1.76 -6.68 -6.45
C ARG A 12 1.25 -5.65 -5.45
N PHE A 13 0.62 -4.58 -5.90
CA PHE A 13 -0.02 -3.61 -5.00
C PHE A 13 -1.18 -4.22 -4.23
N GLN A 14 -2.00 -5.05 -4.87
CA GLN A 14 -3.09 -5.76 -4.19
C GLN A 14 -2.55 -6.74 -3.14
N GLU A 15 -1.50 -7.47 -3.45
CA GLU A 15 -0.83 -8.37 -2.50
C GLU A 15 -0.25 -7.58 -1.32
N ALA A 16 0.40 -6.45 -1.60
CA ALA A 16 0.95 -5.57 -0.56
C ALA A 16 -0.14 -5.04 0.38
N ALA A 17 -1.27 -4.62 -0.15
CA ALA A 17 -2.40 -4.16 0.65
C ALA A 17 -2.97 -5.28 1.54
N ARG A 18 -3.14 -6.47 1.00
CA ARG A 18 -3.58 -7.65 1.77
C ARG A 18 -2.59 -8.01 2.88
N THR A 19 -1.31 -7.99 2.59
CA THR A 19 -0.25 -8.27 3.58
C THR A 19 -0.24 -7.22 4.67
N ALA A 20 -0.37 -5.94 4.33
CA ALA A 20 -0.42 -4.84 5.28
C ALA A 20 -1.58 -4.99 6.28
N HIS A 21 -2.75 -5.41 5.81
CA HIS A 21 -3.91 -5.66 6.68
C HIS A 21 -3.73 -6.87 7.61
N ARG A 22 -2.84 -7.77 7.27
CA ARG A 22 -2.54 -8.97 8.08
C ARG A 22 -1.42 -8.76 9.09
N LEU A 23 -0.71 -7.64 9.02
CA LEU A 23 0.34 -7.32 9.97
C LEU A 23 -0.26 -7.09 11.37
N PRO A 24 0.44 -7.52 12.43
CA PRO A 24 0.01 -7.25 13.78
C PRO A 24 0.03 -5.74 14.08
N PRO A 25 -0.83 -5.24 14.97
CA PRO A 25 -0.82 -3.84 15.34
C PRO A 25 0.53 -3.45 15.95
N VAL A 26 1.06 -2.31 15.53
CA VAL A 26 2.31 -1.78 16.06
C VAL A 26 2.04 -1.25 17.48
N ARG A 27 2.77 -1.77 18.45
CA ARG A 27 2.82 -1.21 19.80
C ARG A 27 3.90 -0.15 19.85
N VAL A 28 3.51 1.09 20.07
CA VAL A 28 4.46 2.17 20.25
C VAL A 28 5.05 2.07 21.66
N GLN A 29 6.37 1.89 21.75
CA GLN A 29 7.05 1.88 23.05
C GLN A 29 6.86 3.23 23.76
N GLY A 30 6.52 3.17 25.05
CA GLY A 30 6.30 4.36 25.87
C GLY A 30 4.84 4.81 25.97
N TYR A 31 3.93 4.19 25.24
CA TYR A 31 2.50 4.43 25.40
C TYR A 31 1.93 3.40 26.36
N PHE A 32 1.63 3.86 27.59
CA PHE A 32 0.92 3.04 28.57
C PHE A 32 -0.55 3.42 28.56
N ASN A 33 -1.41 2.43 28.40
CA ASN A 33 -2.82 2.64 28.64
C ASN A 33 -3.06 2.71 30.15
N CYS A 34 -3.25 3.92 30.67
CA CYS A 34 -3.51 4.15 32.08
C CYS A 34 -4.95 3.81 32.52
N TRP A 35 -5.80 3.47 31.58
CA TRP A 35 -7.17 3.08 31.90
C TRP A 35 -7.20 1.66 32.44
N PRO A 36 -7.89 1.42 33.56
CA PRO A 36 -8.10 0.04 34.03
C PRO A 36 -8.80 -0.77 32.96
N ALA A 37 -8.37 -2.01 32.78
CA ALA A 37 -9.04 -2.91 31.86
C ALA A 37 -10.52 -3.05 32.26
N ILE A 38 -11.41 -2.64 31.37
CA ILE A 38 -12.83 -2.82 31.56
C ILE A 38 -13.11 -4.32 31.44
N GLN A 39 -13.40 -4.96 32.56
CA GLN A 39 -13.90 -6.32 32.55
C GLN A 39 -15.32 -6.30 32.02
N ARG A 40 -15.52 -6.77 30.81
CA ARG A 40 -16.85 -6.98 30.26
C ARG A 40 -17.50 -8.18 30.93
N MET A 41 -18.73 -8.01 31.36
CA MET A 41 -19.50 -9.13 31.87
C MET A 41 -19.81 -10.14 30.76
N PRO A 42 -19.92 -11.47 31.06
CA PRO A 42 -20.12 -12.49 30.01
C PRO A 42 -21.33 -12.24 29.10
N TRP A 43 -22.38 -11.59 29.59
CA TRP A 43 -23.57 -11.25 28.79
C TRP A 43 -23.35 -10.09 27.80
N GLU A 44 -22.35 -9.25 28.03
CA GLU A 44 -21.99 -8.18 27.09
C GLU A 44 -21.27 -8.70 25.85
N THR A 45 -20.68 -9.87 25.96
CA THR A 45 -20.01 -10.57 24.85
C THR A 45 -20.92 -11.58 24.14
N LEU A 46 -22.12 -11.84 24.67
CA LEU A 46 -23.13 -12.67 24.01
C LEU A 46 -23.67 -11.92 22.80
N GLY A 47 -23.32 -12.39 21.59
CA GLY A 47 -23.68 -11.79 20.32
C GLY A 47 -22.57 -10.97 19.65
N ALA A 48 -21.40 -10.86 20.28
CA ALA A 48 -20.22 -10.36 19.62
C ALA A 48 -19.77 -11.36 18.55
N GLU A 49 -19.51 -10.86 17.34
CA GLU A 49 -18.90 -11.70 16.31
C GLU A 49 -17.58 -12.27 16.83
N PRO A 50 -17.30 -13.58 16.58
CA PRO A 50 -16.04 -14.17 16.99
C PRO A 50 -14.89 -13.36 16.36
N PRO A 51 -13.79 -13.11 17.09
CA PRO A 51 -12.66 -12.39 16.55
C PRO A 51 -12.17 -13.08 15.29
N ILE A 52 -12.02 -12.32 14.21
CA ILE A 52 -11.46 -12.84 12.96
C ILE A 52 -10.03 -13.24 13.26
N VAL A 53 -9.79 -14.56 13.22
CA VAL A 53 -8.43 -15.10 13.37
C VAL A 53 -7.67 -14.77 12.08
N ARG A 54 -6.79 -13.78 12.16
CA ARG A 54 -5.90 -13.46 11.05
C ARG A 54 -4.61 -14.23 11.23
N PHE A 55 -4.30 -15.07 10.25
CA PHE A 55 -3.00 -15.69 10.19
C PHE A 55 -1.92 -14.64 9.89
N PRO A 56 -0.78 -14.67 10.60
CA PRO A 56 0.32 -13.77 10.30
C PRO A 56 0.80 -14.00 8.85
N PRO A 57 1.23 -12.95 8.14
CA PRO A 57 1.75 -13.11 6.79
C PRO A 57 3.09 -13.84 6.81
N GLU A 58 3.38 -14.55 5.73
CA GLU A 58 4.69 -15.19 5.55
C GLU A 58 5.80 -14.12 5.41
N PRO A 59 7.02 -14.41 5.87
CA PRO A 59 8.16 -13.46 5.74
C PRO A 59 8.42 -13.03 4.31
N VAL A 60 8.28 -13.92 3.34
CA VAL A 60 8.44 -13.61 1.91
C VAL A 60 7.39 -12.62 1.42
N ALA A 61 6.15 -12.73 1.92
CA ALA A 61 5.10 -11.77 1.59
C ALA A 61 5.38 -10.38 2.16
N ILE A 62 5.97 -10.30 3.34
CA ILE A 62 6.40 -9.04 3.97
C ILE A 62 7.52 -8.40 3.15
N ASP A 63 8.50 -9.17 2.70
CA ASP A 63 9.60 -8.66 1.87
C ASP A 63 9.08 -8.08 0.55
N ARG A 64 8.16 -8.78 -0.10
CA ARG A 64 7.50 -8.29 -1.32
C ARG A 64 6.67 -7.03 -1.07
N MET A 65 6.00 -6.96 0.07
CA MET A 65 5.25 -5.76 0.48
C MET A 65 6.21 -4.56 0.64
N LEU A 66 7.32 -4.74 1.32
CA LEU A 66 8.32 -3.68 1.53
C LEU A 66 8.93 -3.20 0.21
N GLU A 67 9.22 -4.11 -0.70
CA GLU A 67 9.68 -3.79 -2.05
C GLU A 67 8.63 -2.95 -2.79
N THR A 68 7.38 -3.38 -2.77
CA THR A 68 6.27 -2.66 -3.41
C THR A 68 6.05 -1.27 -2.79
N MET A 69 6.21 -1.14 -1.48
CA MET A 69 6.11 0.14 -0.79
C MET A 69 7.19 1.14 -1.24
N GLN A 70 8.34 0.68 -1.68
CA GLN A 70 9.38 1.55 -2.23
C GLN A 70 8.97 2.12 -3.60
N TRP A 71 8.16 1.41 -4.37
CA TRP A 71 7.71 1.87 -5.68
C TRP A 71 6.82 3.12 -5.61
N VAL A 72 6.13 3.34 -4.51
CA VAL A 72 5.29 4.52 -4.32
C VAL A 72 6.11 5.81 -4.25
N LEU A 73 7.41 5.72 -3.97
CA LEU A 73 8.30 6.88 -3.96
C LEU A 73 8.48 7.51 -5.34
N TRP A 74 8.20 6.78 -6.40
CA TRP A 74 8.25 7.27 -7.78
C TRP A 74 6.98 8.02 -8.18
N LEU A 75 5.94 7.95 -7.36
CA LEU A 75 4.64 8.52 -7.62
C LEU A 75 4.42 9.81 -6.82
N GLU A 76 3.61 10.70 -7.35
CA GLU A 76 3.11 11.86 -6.62
C GLU A 76 2.08 11.44 -5.56
N VAL A 77 1.83 12.29 -4.58
CA VAL A 77 0.95 12.00 -3.45
C VAL A 77 -0.45 11.55 -3.88
N GLU A 78 -1.05 12.26 -4.85
CA GLU A 78 -2.38 11.90 -5.37
C GLU A 78 -2.37 10.55 -6.08
N GLN A 79 -1.31 10.26 -6.84
CA GLN A 79 -1.14 8.97 -7.51
C GLN A 79 -0.97 7.83 -6.50
N ARG A 80 -0.24 8.06 -5.41
CA ARG A 80 -0.10 7.08 -4.33
C ARG A 80 -1.45 6.73 -3.70
N HIS A 81 -2.25 7.74 -3.40
CA HIS A 81 -3.58 7.52 -2.85
C HIS A 81 -4.48 6.75 -3.81
N LEU A 82 -4.47 7.11 -5.08
CA LEU A 82 -5.27 6.44 -6.10
C LEU A 82 -4.88 4.96 -6.26
N VAL A 83 -3.59 4.69 -6.39
CA VAL A 83 -3.08 3.32 -6.54
C VAL A 83 -3.38 2.49 -5.29
N TRP A 84 -3.21 3.07 -4.11
CA TRP A 84 -3.48 2.37 -2.85
C TRP A 84 -4.97 2.10 -2.64
N MET A 85 -5.84 3.07 -2.91
CA MET A 85 -7.28 2.85 -2.84
C MET A 85 -7.71 1.71 -3.76
N ARG A 86 -7.19 1.67 -4.98
CA ARG A 86 -7.53 0.59 -5.91
C ARG A 86 -6.93 -0.75 -5.45
N ALA A 87 -5.75 -0.77 -4.86
CA ALA A 87 -5.14 -1.96 -4.27
C ALA A 87 -5.99 -2.53 -3.13
N GLU A 88 -6.61 -1.69 -2.33
CA GLU A 88 -7.57 -2.08 -1.29
C GLU A 88 -8.95 -2.45 -1.84
N ARG A 89 -9.13 -2.45 -3.15
CA ARG A 89 -10.36 -2.81 -3.87
C ARG A 89 -11.54 -1.86 -3.63
N TYR A 90 -11.27 -0.59 -3.39
CA TYR A 90 -12.32 0.42 -3.41
C TYR A 90 -13.00 0.44 -4.78
N ARG A 91 -14.33 0.61 -4.76
CA ARG A 91 -15.10 0.74 -6.00
C ARG A 91 -14.75 2.03 -6.72
N TRP A 92 -14.77 1.99 -8.03
CA TRP A 92 -14.51 3.17 -8.85
C TRP A 92 -15.41 4.36 -8.48
N LYS A 93 -16.65 4.10 -8.09
CA LYS A 93 -17.57 5.14 -7.62
C LYS A 93 -17.02 5.87 -6.39
N GLU A 94 -16.49 5.17 -5.43
CA GLU A 94 -15.89 5.75 -4.21
C GLU A 94 -14.63 6.54 -4.53
N ILE A 95 -13.80 6.01 -5.42
CA ILE A 95 -12.59 6.69 -5.91
C ILE A 95 -12.95 7.98 -6.63
N CYS A 96 -13.93 7.95 -7.52
CA CYS A 96 -14.42 9.13 -8.24
C CYS A 96 -14.96 10.20 -7.30
N CYS A 97 -15.70 9.81 -6.26
CA CYS A 97 -16.19 10.75 -5.26
C CYS A 97 -15.06 11.45 -4.52
N ARG A 98 -14.00 10.72 -4.17
CA ARG A 98 -12.84 11.29 -3.45
C ARG A 98 -12.03 12.25 -4.32
N PHE A 99 -11.80 11.90 -5.58
CA PHE A 99 -10.97 12.69 -6.50
C PHE A 99 -11.75 13.71 -7.33
N GLY A 100 -13.06 13.70 -7.25
CA GLY A 100 -13.91 14.65 -7.98
C GLY A 100 -13.81 14.52 -9.50
N CYS A 101 -13.62 13.31 -10.02
CA CYS A 101 -13.53 13.03 -11.45
C CYS A 101 -14.45 11.89 -11.86
N ASP A 102 -14.65 11.72 -13.17
CA ASP A 102 -15.41 10.60 -13.71
C ASP A 102 -14.58 9.30 -13.73
N ARG A 103 -15.25 8.18 -13.92
CA ARG A 103 -14.62 6.87 -13.92
C ARG A 103 -13.51 6.73 -14.97
N THR A 104 -13.72 7.25 -16.15
CA THR A 104 -12.74 7.17 -17.23
C THR A 104 -11.48 7.93 -16.89
N THR A 105 -11.60 9.13 -16.32
CA THR A 105 -10.48 9.94 -15.88
C THR A 105 -9.74 9.29 -14.72
N ALA A 106 -10.45 8.75 -13.74
CA ALA A 106 -9.85 8.03 -12.62
C ALA A 106 -9.08 6.79 -13.11
N TRP A 107 -9.65 6.03 -14.01
CA TRP A 107 -8.99 4.85 -14.60
C TRP A 107 -7.74 5.23 -15.39
N ARG A 108 -7.79 6.30 -16.19
CA ARG A 108 -6.62 6.78 -16.94
C ARG A 108 -5.49 7.24 -16.01
N ARG A 109 -5.82 7.95 -14.95
CA ARG A 109 -4.85 8.38 -13.93
C ARG A 109 -4.20 7.20 -13.23
N TRP A 110 -4.99 6.19 -12.92
CA TRP A 110 -4.50 4.94 -12.33
C TRP A 110 -3.57 4.19 -13.28
N GLN A 111 -3.95 4.03 -14.53
CA GLN A 111 -3.10 3.42 -15.57
C GLN A 111 -1.79 4.20 -15.76
N ALA A 112 -1.84 5.51 -15.79
CA ALA A 112 -0.66 6.36 -15.92
C ALA A 112 0.30 6.16 -14.73
N ALA A 113 -0.21 6.10 -13.52
CA ALA A 113 0.59 5.84 -12.32
C ALA A 113 1.26 4.46 -12.37
N LEU A 114 0.54 3.42 -12.73
CA LEU A 114 1.11 2.08 -12.89
C LEU A 114 2.15 2.02 -14.01
N THR A 115 1.95 2.74 -15.10
CA THR A 115 2.91 2.82 -16.19
C THR A 115 4.23 3.47 -15.76
N ILE A 116 4.18 4.48 -14.90
CA ILE A 116 5.38 5.08 -14.30
C ILE A 116 6.18 4.03 -13.54
N VAL A 117 5.52 3.24 -12.71
CA VAL A 117 6.15 2.17 -11.93
C VAL A 117 6.75 1.11 -12.87
N VAL A 118 6.01 0.68 -13.86
CA VAL A 118 6.48 -0.30 -14.88
C VAL A 118 7.73 0.20 -15.58
N SER A 119 7.74 1.46 -16.01
CA SER A 119 8.89 2.07 -16.67
C SER A 119 10.13 2.08 -15.77
N GLN A 120 9.97 2.38 -14.50
CA GLN A 120 11.06 2.34 -13.54
C GLN A 120 11.59 0.92 -13.28
N LEU A 121 10.71 -0.05 -13.20
CA LEU A 121 11.07 -1.45 -12.96
C LEU A 121 11.79 -2.10 -14.16
N ASN A 122 11.34 -1.79 -15.36
CA ASN A 122 11.96 -2.33 -16.58
C ASN A 122 13.29 -1.63 -16.96
N GLY A 123 13.74 -0.68 -16.13
CA GLY A 123 15.05 -0.08 -16.34
C GLY A 123 15.11 0.88 -17.51
N VAL A 124 13.99 1.54 -17.84
CA VAL A 124 14.05 2.72 -18.69
C VAL A 124 14.94 3.73 -17.97
N ALA A 125 16.20 3.71 -18.38
CA ALA A 125 17.32 4.50 -17.90
C ALA A 125 17.07 5.18 -16.56
N LYS A 126 17.55 4.62 -15.46
CA LYS A 126 17.85 5.46 -14.30
C LYS A 126 18.62 6.64 -14.86
N PRO A 127 18.08 7.88 -14.84
CA PRO A 127 18.92 9.03 -15.04
C PRO A 127 20.03 8.83 -14.02
N GLY A 128 21.25 8.77 -14.52
CA GLY A 128 22.38 8.44 -13.68
C GLY A 128 22.26 9.28 -12.41
N ARG A 129 22.36 8.62 -11.27
CA ARG A 129 22.60 9.30 -10.02
C ARG A 129 23.74 10.26 -10.36
N HIS A 130 23.44 11.54 -10.52
CA HIS A 130 24.48 12.56 -10.59
C HIS A 130 25.26 12.40 -9.28
N GLU A 131 26.33 11.64 -9.33
CA GLU A 131 27.39 11.82 -8.38
C GLU A 131 27.71 13.31 -8.44
N ARG A 132 27.30 14.01 -7.41
CA ARG A 132 27.86 15.32 -7.17
C ARG A 132 29.32 15.05 -6.88
N VAL A 133 30.11 15.15 -7.93
CA VAL A 133 31.53 15.34 -7.76
C VAL A 133 31.66 16.65 -7.01
N SER A 134 31.81 16.56 -5.70
CA SER A 134 32.31 17.66 -4.89
C SER A 134 33.71 17.99 -5.41
N GLY A 135 33.76 18.87 -6.38
CA GLY A 135 35.02 19.55 -6.70
C GLY A 135 35.37 20.42 -5.52
N ILE A 136 36.07 19.86 -4.55
CA ILE A 136 36.77 20.67 -3.55
C ILE A 136 37.99 21.18 -4.25
N ARG A 137 38.05 22.48 -4.45
CA ARG A 137 39.29 23.22 -4.53
C ARG A 137 39.40 24.08 -3.33
#